data_6c9d7bcfc7605a18e22ce1091d2a04a8
#
_entry.id   6c9d7bcfc7605a18e22ce1091d2a04a8
#
_cell.length_a   1.000
_cell.length_b   1.000
_cell.length_c   1.000
_cell.angle_alpha   90.00
_cell.angle_beta   90.00
_cell.angle_gamma   90.00
#
_symmetry.space_group_name_H-M   'P 1'
#
loop_
_entity.id
_entity.type
_entity.pdbx_description
1 polymer ?
#
loop_
_entity_poly.entity_id
_entity_poly.type
_entity_poly.pdbx_seq_one_letter_code
_entity_poly.pdbx_strand_id
1 'polypeptide(L)'
;MNIYRTHTCGELRGSDVGKEVKLSGWIHRKRDLGGMLFVTLRDNYGITQVLANPGTDAYKVFNDTRIESVVTVEGKVLSRGENINKDMPTGEIEVEATSVIVQSAADVLPMQVADDDNAPEETRLTYRFLDLRREKLHNNILLRSKVIAGIRKRMIEMGFTEFQTPILTSSSPEGARDYLVPSRLYPGKFYALPQAPQQFKQLLMVSGFDKYFQIAPCFRDEDARADRSPGEFYQLDVEMSFCTQDEVFEAMEKLFVSLFTELAPGAKVTGPTFPRISYEQAMNRWGCDKPDLRYGLEIEDVSDIIAKTEGNFLKGAIDSGKAVRAICVNNVGDKSRKFYSNLEAFCKENGAAGLATLIYTDTEVKGTVTKLLNDEVKAELKERMKAQSGSAILMVADEKLKASVILGKLRIKLADELDLREKNAFRFCWVNDFPMFEKDEETGQTIFSHNPFSMPQGGLDALLNQDPLTIKAYQYDIVCNGIELSSGAIRNHKPEIMYKAFEIAGYDKSVVDEKFGGMIRAFRFGAPPNGGIAPGIDRITMLLANEQNIREVICFPLNQKAQDLLMQAPAEATEKQLKELHLKIVE
;
A
#
# COMPACT_ATOMS: atom_id res chain seq x y z
N MET A 1 -14.98 -39.36 9.53
CA MET A 1 -13.58 -39.36 10.04
C MET A 1 -12.68 -39.09 8.85
N ASN A 2 -11.69 -38.20 8.95
CA ASN A 2 -10.77 -37.91 7.86
C ASN A 2 -9.84 -39.13 7.68
N ILE A 3 -9.76 -39.69 6.46
CA ILE A 3 -8.96 -40.89 6.18
C ILE A 3 -7.44 -40.63 6.16
N TYR A 4 -7.04 -39.37 5.96
CA TYR A 4 -5.64 -38.96 5.84
C TYR A 4 -5.03 -38.49 7.15
N ARG A 5 -5.82 -37.95 8.11
CA ARG A 5 -5.28 -37.42 9.36
C ARG A 5 -6.28 -37.45 10.50
N THR A 6 -5.78 -37.72 11.71
CA THR A 6 -6.53 -37.56 12.98
C THR A 6 -6.27 -36.18 13.59
N HIS A 7 -5.07 -35.63 13.41
CA HIS A 7 -4.61 -34.34 13.89
C HIS A 7 -3.88 -33.58 12.80
N THR A 8 -3.80 -32.25 12.93
CA THR A 8 -2.94 -31.40 12.10
C THR A 8 -1.50 -31.39 12.65
N CYS A 9 -0.54 -30.94 11.82
CA CYS A 9 0.86 -30.84 12.27
C CYS A 9 1.11 -29.72 13.30
N GLY A 10 0.10 -28.89 13.59
CA GLY A 10 0.19 -27.82 14.59
C GLY A 10 -0.55 -28.09 15.91
N GLU A 11 -1.32 -29.19 16.00
CA GLU A 11 -2.25 -29.43 17.11
C GLU A 11 -1.64 -30.13 18.32
N LEU A 12 -0.71 -31.08 18.12
CA LEU A 12 -0.23 -31.96 19.18
C LEU A 12 0.53 -31.22 20.29
N ARG A 13 0.28 -31.63 21.54
CA ARG A 13 0.90 -31.07 22.75
C ARG A 13 1.34 -32.18 23.70
N GLY A 14 2.03 -31.82 24.79
CA GLY A 14 2.43 -32.77 25.84
C GLY A 14 1.29 -33.63 26.40
N SER A 15 0.04 -33.14 26.39
CA SER A 15 -1.16 -33.89 26.80
C SER A 15 -1.56 -35.04 25.85
N ASP A 16 -0.95 -35.08 24.66
CA ASP A 16 -1.24 -36.11 23.66
C ASP A 16 -0.24 -37.27 23.68
N VAL A 17 0.76 -37.22 24.58
CA VAL A 17 1.75 -38.28 24.75
C VAL A 17 1.07 -39.63 25.00
N GLY A 18 1.50 -40.64 24.27
CA GLY A 18 0.97 -42.00 24.30
C GLY A 18 -0.17 -42.28 23.33
N LYS A 19 -0.76 -41.26 22.68
CA LYS A 19 -1.79 -41.44 21.67
C LYS A 19 -1.22 -41.95 20.35
N GLU A 20 -1.99 -42.81 19.67
CA GLU A 20 -1.76 -43.16 18.27
C GLU A 20 -2.39 -42.08 17.39
N VAL A 21 -1.62 -41.53 16.46
CA VAL A 21 -2.02 -40.44 15.59
C VAL A 21 -1.73 -40.71 14.13
N LYS A 22 -2.47 -40.06 13.27
CA LYS A 22 -2.21 -40.02 11.81
C LYS A 22 -2.05 -38.58 11.40
N LEU A 23 -0.89 -38.23 10.79
CA LEU A 23 -0.56 -36.91 10.28
C LEU A 23 -0.36 -36.98 8.79
N SER A 24 -0.76 -35.96 8.06
CA SER A 24 -0.46 -35.80 6.62
C SER A 24 0.08 -34.40 6.35
N GLY A 25 1.14 -34.34 5.57
CA GLY A 25 1.80 -33.08 5.23
C GLY A 25 2.97 -33.27 4.31
N TRP A 26 3.72 -32.21 4.13
CA TRP A 26 4.95 -32.16 3.34
C TRP A 26 6.17 -32.46 4.22
N ILE A 27 7.10 -33.27 3.71
CA ILE A 27 8.42 -33.45 4.33
C ILE A 27 9.18 -32.12 4.24
N HIS A 28 9.29 -31.40 5.36
CA HIS A 28 9.91 -30.08 5.38
C HIS A 28 11.43 -30.14 5.51
N ARG A 29 11.93 -30.90 6.49
CA ARG A 29 13.38 -31.13 6.69
C ARG A 29 13.62 -32.57 7.11
N LYS A 30 14.84 -33.06 6.81
CA LYS A 30 15.33 -34.37 7.26
C LYS A 30 16.71 -34.21 7.91
N ARG A 31 16.95 -34.88 9.03
CA ARG A 31 18.25 -34.93 9.71
C ARG A 31 18.51 -36.36 10.17
N ASP A 32 19.64 -36.94 9.78
CA ASP A 32 20.15 -38.20 10.34
C ASP A 32 21.08 -37.89 11.49
N LEU A 33 20.78 -38.43 12.69
CA LEU A 33 21.58 -38.30 13.89
C LEU A 33 21.80 -39.68 14.47
N GLY A 34 22.99 -40.25 14.23
CA GLY A 34 23.40 -41.56 14.75
C GLY A 34 22.56 -42.73 14.23
N GLY A 35 22.05 -42.63 12.99
CA GLY A 35 21.24 -43.65 12.35
C GLY A 35 19.72 -43.51 12.61
N MET A 36 19.29 -42.60 13.47
CA MET A 36 17.88 -42.21 13.64
C MET A 36 17.56 -41.05 12.70
N LEU A 37 16.46 -41.15 11.97
CA LEU A 37 16.04 -40.11 11.05
C LEU A 37 14.95 -39.22 11.68
N PHE A 38 15.29 -37.96 11.85
CA PHE A 38 14.37 -36.92 12.32
C PHE A 38 13.81 -36.18 11.09
N VAL A 39 12.50 -36.20 10.95
CA VAL A 39 11.77 -35.56 9.84
C VAL A 39 10.82 -34.52 10.43
N THR A 40 10.84 -33.30 9.94
CA THR A 40 9.77 -32.35 10.24
C THR A 40 8.72 -32.45 9.15
N LEU A 41 7.47 -32.67 9.56
CA LEU A 41 6.30 -32.70 8.70
C LEU A 41 5.52 -31.41 8.86
N ARG A 42 5.21 -30.74 7.75
CA ARG A 42 4.52 -29.43 7.71
C ARG A 42 3.17 -29.55 7.04
N ASP A 43 2.16 -28.89 7.59
CA ASP A 43 0.89 -28.62 6.92
C ASP A 43 0.52 -27.12 7.04
N ASN A 44 -0.73 -26.75 6.73
CA ASN A 44 -1.23 -25.36 6.87
C ASN A 44 -1.21 -24.84 8.32
N TYR A 45 -1.22 -25.73 9.30
CA TYR A 45 -1.44 -25.39 10.71
C TYR A 45 -0.14 -25.38 11.53
N GLY A 46 0.93 -25.96 11.01
CA GLY A 46 2.22 -25.98 11.70
C GLY A 46 3.15 -27.11 11.28
N ILE A 47 4.08 -27.39 12.17
CA ILE A 47 5.14 -28.37 11.96
C ILE A 47 5.18 -29.33 13.16
N THR A 48 5.30 -30.64 12.91
CA THR A 48 5.55 -31.69 13.91
C THR A 48 6.80 -32.47 13.56
N GLN A 49 7.64 -32.76 14.56
CA GLN A 49 8.76 -33.66 14.40
C GLN A 49 8.29 -35.11 14.40
N VAL A 50 8.78 -35.87 13.43
CA VAL A 50 8.57 -37.33 13.31
C VAL A 50 9.92 -38.01 13.44
N LEU A 51 9.96 -39.08 14.23
CA LEU A 51 11.14 -39.94 14.42
C LEU A 51 10.93 -41.25 13.66
N ALA A 52 11.91 -41.65 12.88
CA ALA A 52 11.97 -42.97 12.26
C ALA A 52 13.20 -43.74 12.72
N ASN A 53 12.96 -44.91 13.34
CA ASN A 53 14.02 -45.73 13.87
C ASN A 53 14.73 -46.55 12.78
N PRO A 54 16.06 -46.77 12.92
CA PRO A 54 16.84 -47.55 11.98
C PRO A 54 16.28 -48.95 11.81
N GLY A 55 16.29 -49.43 10.58
CA GLY A 55 15.84 -50.79 10.23
C GLY A 55 14.31 -50.94 10.06
N THR A 56 13.52 -49.88 10.32
CA THR A 56 12.08 -49.89 10.06
C THR A 56 11.75 -49.53 8.62
N ASP A 57 10.57 -49.94 8.14
CA ASP A 57 10.07 -49.53 6.82
C ASP A 57 9.82 -48.03 6.75
N ALA A 58 9.38 -47.39 7.85
CA ALA A 58 9.24 -45.96 7.93
C ALA A 58 10.56 -45.23 7.67
N TYR A 59 11.67 -45.71 8.25
CA TYR A 59 13.01 -45.17 7.99
C TYR A 59 13.37 -45.23 6.50
N LYS A 60 13.18 -46.39 5.87
CA LYS A 60 13.51 -46.58 4.44
C LYS A 60 12.69 -45.61 3.57
N VAL A 61 11.38 -45.53 3.80
CA VAL A 61 10.49 -44.64 3.03
C VAL A 61 10.94 -43.19 3.19
N PHE A 62 11.20 -42.73 4.39
CA PHE A 62 11.65 -41.34 4.61
C PHE A 62 13.04 -41.08 4.00
N ASN A 63 13.96 -42.03 4.12
CA ASN A 63 15.30 -41.88 3.58
C ASN A 63 15.27 -41.69 2.05
N ASP A 64 14.47 -42.46 1.37
CA ASP A 64 14.41 -42.51 -0.11
C ASP A 64 13.50 -41.41 -0.70
N THR A 65 12.63 -40.82 0.13
CA THR A 65 11.67 -39.79 -0.29
C THR A 65 12.27 -38.40 -0.19
N ARG A 66 12.16 -37.56 -1.23
CA ARG A 66 12.68 -36.17 -1.23
C ARG A 66 11.87 -35.26 -0.31
N ILE A 67 12.51 -34.20 0.15
CA ILE A 67 11.82 -33.07 0.82
C ILE A 67 10.75 -32.50 -0.11
N GLU A 68 9.72 -31.88 0.49
CA GLU A 68 8.51 -31.37 -0.18
C GLU A 68 7.64 -32.47 -0.84
N SER A 69 7.95 -33.76 -0.66
CA SER A 69 7.00 -34.85 -0.94
C SER A 69 5.88 -34.86 0.10
N VAL A 70 4.67 -35.25 -0.31
CA VAL A 70 3.51 -35.39 0.57
C VAL A 70 3.48 -36.82 1.12
N VAL A 71 3.39 -36.94 2.44
CA VAL A 71 3.32 -38.22 3.13
C VAL A 71 2.18 -38.24 4.15
N THR A 72 1.67 -39.45 4.41
CA THR A 72 0.83 -39.76 5.56
C THR A 72 1.63 -40.65 6.51
N VAL A 73 1.70 -40.25 7.77
CA VAL A 73 2.44 -40.91 8.84
C VAL A 73 1.48 -41.40 9.90
N GLU A 74 1.53 -42.67 10.24
CA GLU A 74 0.91 -43.22 11.45
C GLU A 74 2.00 -43.45 12.48
N GLY A 75 1.71 -43.12 13.75
CA GLY A 75 2.70 -43.26 14.79
C GLY A 75 2.19 -42.87 16.17
N LYS A 76 3.05 -43.10 17.15
CA LYS A 76 2.76 -42.81 18.55
C LYS A 76 3.42 -41.52 19.00
N VAL A 77 2.66 -40.69 19.70
CA VAL A 77 3.18 -39.44 20.27
C VAL A 77 4.08 -39.74 21.46
N LEU A 78 5.32 -39.28 21.39
CA LEU A 78 6.32 -39.38 22.45
C LEU A 78 6.64 -38.01 23.04
N SER A 79 7.03 -37.98 24.34
CA SER A 79 7.61 -36.77 24.94
C SER A 79 9.08 -36.64 24.55
N ARG A 80 9.51 -35.43 24.23
CA ARG A 80 10.92 -35.11 23.97
C ARG A 80 11.75 -34.90 25.27
N GLY A 81 11.13 -35.06 26.46
CA GLY A 81 11.81 -34.94 27.76
C GLY A 81 12.52 -33.60 27.90
N GLU A 82 13.84 -33.63 28.09
CA GLU A 82 14.67 -32.43 28.20
C GLU A 82 15.01 -31.76 26.88
N ASN A 83 14.75 -32.44 25.72
CA ASN A 83 15.08 -31.94 24.40
C ASN A 83 13.94 -31.12 23.77
N ILE A 84 13.23 -30.33 24.58
CA ILE A 84 12.14 -29.48 24.13
C ILE A 84 12.65 -28.41 23.14
N ASN A 85 12.03 -28.33 21.98
CA ASN A 85 12.26 -27.22 21.04
C ASN A 85 11.27 -26.09 21.31
N LYS A 86 11.75 -25.01 21.92
CA LYS A 86 10.93 -23.84 22.28
C LYS A 86 10.48 -23.00 21.08
N ASP A 87 11.12 -23.18 19.92
CA ASP A 87 10.79 -22.45 18.69
C ASP A 87 9.63 -23.06 17.92
N MET A 88 9.12 -24.22 18.37
CA MET A 88 7.99 -24.90 17.76
C MET A 88 6.84 -25.06 18.76
N PRO A 89 5.58 -24.73 18.39
CA PRO A 89 4.41 -24.96 19.25
C PRO A 89 4.22 -26.43 19.66
N THR A 90 4.67 -27.37 18.81
CA THR A 90 4.64 -28.83 19.06
C THR A 90 5.97 -29.36 19.61
N GLY A 91 6.88 -28.49 20.03
CA GLY A 91 8.26 -28.84 20.35
C GLY A 91 8.46 -29.68 21.63
N GLU A 92 7.41 -29.89 22.43
CA GLU A 92 7.42 -30.79 23.60
C GLU A 92 7.30 -32.26 23.22
N ILE A 93 6.82 -32.53 22.00
CA ILE A 93 6.51 -33.88 21.52
C ILE A 93 7.21 -34.19 20.20
N GLU A 94 7.26 -35.47 19.89
CA GLU A 94 7.58 -36.01 18.57
C GLU A 94 6.69 -37.23 18.30
N VAL A 95 6.56 -37.62 17.05
CA VAL A 95 5.78 -38.80 16.65
C VAL A 95 6.72 -39.89 16.19
N GLU A 96 6.78 -41.02 16.89
CA GLU A 96 7.49 -42.21 16.45
C GLU A 96 6.70 -42.90 15.35
N ALA A 97 7.22 -42.85 14.12
CA ALA A 97 6.53 -43.40 12.95
C ALA A 97 6.50 -44.93 12.97
N THR A 98 5.30 -45.49 12.90
CA THR A 98 5.05 -46.93 12.70
C THR A 98 4.80 -47.26 11.22
N SER A 99 4.21 -46.33 10.47
CA SER A 99 3.93 -46.47 9.05
C SER A 99 4.06 -45.14 8.32
N VAL A 100 4.58 -45.14 7.11
CA VAL A 100 4.68 -43.97 6.23
C VAL A 100 4.21 -44.34 4.83
N ILE A 101 3.26 -43.58 4.31
CA ILE A 101 2.75 -43.75 2.94
C ILE A 101 3.08 -42.47 2.16
N VAL A 102 3.79 -42.62 1.04
CA VAL A 102 4.02 -41.50 0.11
C VAL A 102 2.77 -41.27 -0.71
N GLN A 103 2.12 -40.14 -0.52
CA GLN A 103 0.92 -39.74 -1.27
C GLN A 103 1.31 -39.14 -2.63
N SER A 104 2.39 -38.34 -2.65
CA SER A 104 2.92 -37.73 -3.87
C SER A 104 4.40 -37.43 -3.68
N ALA A 105 5.23 -37.94 -4.57
CA ALA A 105 6.66 -37.69 -4.56
C ALA A 105 6.99 -36.35 -5.24
N ALA A 106 7.93 -35.59 -4.67
CA ALA A 106 8.44 -34.37 -5.26
C ALA A 106 9.62 -34.66 -6.21
N ASP A 107 9.73 -33.87 -7.26
CA ASP A 107 10.93 -33.78 -8.09
C ASP A 107 12.05 -32.96 -7.41
N VAL A 108 13.15 -32.74 -8.12
CA VAL A 108 14.21 -31.85 -7.66
C VAL A 108 13.67 -30.44 -7.59
N LEU A 109 13.78 -29.82 -6.42
CA LEU A 109 13.22 -28.48 -6.19
C LEU A 109 14.03 -27.40 -6.94
N PRO A 110 13.37 -26.47 -7.64
CA PRO A 110 14.03 -25.34 -8.30
C PRO A 110 14.49 -24.25 -7.31
N MET A 111 13.99 -24.30 -6.07
CA MET A 111 14.30 -23.35 -4.99
C MET A 111 14.10 -24.02 -3.63
N GLN A 112 14.77 -23.54 -2.61
CA GLN A 112 14.55 -24.01 -1.24
C GLN A 112 13.24 -23.46 -0.67
N VAL A 113 12.49 -24.31 0.05
CA VAL A 113 11.23 -23.93 0.70
C VAL A 113 11.41 -23.77 2.22
N ALA A 114 12.25 -24.63 2.81
CA ALA A 114 12.45 -24.67 4.26
C ALA A 114 13.30 -23.53 4.82
N ASP A 115 14.11 -22.90 3.99
CA ASP A 115 15.02 -21.82 4.37
C ASP A 115 14.73 -20.57 3.52
N ASP A 116 15.03 -19.39 4.09
CA ASP A 116 15.00 -18.14 3.34
C ASP A 116 16.22 -18.13 2.39
N ASP A 117 16.07 -18.71 1.22
CA ASP A 117 17.03 -18.50 0.16
C ASP A 117 16.66 -17.24 -0.65
N ASN A 118 17.68 -16.66 -1.27
CA ASN A 118 17.52 -15.48 -2.15
C ASN A 118 17.17 -15.94 -3.58
N ALA A 119 16.20 -16.85 -3.75
CA ALA A 119 15.75 -17.25 -5.07
C ALA A 119 15.30 -16.02 -5.87
N PRO A 120 15.70 -15.90 -7.16
CA PRO A 120 15.27 -14.81 -8.02
C PRO A 120 13.74 -14.70 -8.09
N GLU A 121 13.23 -13.48 -8.18
CA GLU A 121 11.78 -13.24 -8.25
C GLU A 121 11.12 -14.04 -9.38
N GLU A 122 11.76 -14.12 -10.54
CA GLU A 122 11.27 -14.90 -11.68
C GLU A 122 11.07 -16.38 -11.33
N THR A 123 12.01 -17.00 -10.62
CA THR A 123 11.89 -18.39 -10.14
C THR A 123 10.76 -18.52 -9.12
N ARG A 124 10.66 -17.58 -8.18
CA ARG A 124 9.60 -17.55 -7.17
C ARG A 124 8.20 -17.40 -7.79
N LEU A 125 8.05 -16.61 -8.83
CA LEU A 125 6.78 -16.41 -9.53
C LEU A 125 6.43 -17.61 -10.43
N THR A 126 7.41 -18.20 -11.11
CA THR A 126 7.21 -19.41 -11.94
C THR A 126 6.77 -20.60 -11.09
N TYR A 127 7.37 -20.75 -9.90
CA TYR A 127 7.04 -21.82 -8.95
C TYR A 127 6.29 -21.27 -7.72
N ARG A 128 5.37 -20.34 -7.93
CA ARG A 128 4.68 -19.62 -6.85
C ARG A 128 4.01 -20.55 -5.84
N PHE A 129 3.53 -21.72 -6.26
CA PHE A 129 2.96 -22.73 -5.36
C PHE A 129 3.99 -23.31 -4.36
N LEU A 130 5.30 -23.31 -4.68
CA LEU A 130 6.36 -23.63 -3.72
C LEU A 130 6.68 -22.45 -2.81
N ASP A 131 6.75 -21.26 -3.37
CA ASP A 131 7.02 -20.02 -2.64
C ASP A 131 5.92 -19.76 -1.58
N LEU A 132 4.65 -20.04 -1.91
CA LEU A 132 3.51 -19.98 -0.98
C LEU A 132 3.59 -20.97 0.21
N ARG A 133 4.46 -21.97 0.15
CA ARG A 133 4.75 -22.88 1.27
C ARG A 133 5.75 -22.32 2.25
N ARG A 134 6.52 -21.28 1.89
CA ARG A 134 7.47 -20.60 2.77
C ARG A 134 6.71 -19.86 3.88
N GLU A 135 7.18 -19.99 5.11
CA GLU A 135 6.46 -19.55 6.30
C GLU A 135 6.04 -18.08 6.23
N LYS A 136 6.98 -17.19 5.87
CA LYS A 136 6.72 -15.74 5.78
C LYS A 136 5.60 -15.43 4.80
N LEU A 137 5.72 -15.93 3.56
CA LEU A 137 4.74 -15.65 2.52
C LEU A 137 3.39 -16.30 2.83
N HIS A 138 3.40 -17.54 3.34
CA HIS A 138 2.19 -18.24 3.79
C HIS A 138 1.42 -17.40 4.82
N ASN A 139 2.12 -16.90 5.84
CA ASN A 139 1.54 -16.04 6.87
C ASN A 139 1.00 -14.72 6.32
N ASN A 140 1.67 -14.11 5.36
CA ASN A 140 1.19 -12.90 4.69
C ASN A 140 -0.16 -13.14 3.97
N ILE A 141 -0.31 -14.28 3.30
CA ILE A 141 -1.56 -14.63 2.62
C ILE A 141 -2.68 -14.95 3.62
N LEU A 142 -2.37 -15.64 4.71
CA LEU A 142 -3.33 -15.85 5.80
C LEU A 142 -3.75 -14.53 6.45
N LEU A 143 -2.80 -13.59 6.62
CA LEU A 143 -3.09 -12.24 7.12
C LEU A 143 -4.04 -11.50 6.17
N ARG A 144 -3.80 -11.56 4.85
CA ARG A 144 -4.72 -10.99 3.85
C ARG A 144 -6.14 -11.53 4.00
N SER A 145 -6.29 -12.83 4.18
CA SER A 145 -7.60 -13.44 4.41
C SER A 145 -8.27 -12.89 5.67
N LYS A 146 -7.51 -12.73 6.78
CA LYS A 146 -8.00 -12.13 8.03
C LYS A 146 -8.38 -10.66 7.85
N VAL A 147 -7.61 -9.89 7.08
CA VAL A 147 -7.91 -8.49 6.74
C VAL A 147 -9.28 -8.40 6.05
N ILE A 148 -9.49 -9.18 5.00
CA ILE A 148 -10.76 -9.18 4.26
C ILE A 148 -11.95 -9.60 5.14
N ALA A 149 -11.80 -10.67 5.91
CA ALA A 149 -12.83 -11.13 6.84
C ALA A 149 -13.13 -10.08 7.92
N GLY A 150 -12.09 -9.46 8.48
CA GLY A 150 -12.20 -8.41 9.48
C GLY A 150 -12.87 -7.14 8.95
N ILE A 151 -12.59 -6.76 7.71
CA ILE A 151 -13.26 -5.65 7.02
C ILE A 151 -14.74 -5.96 6.85
N ARG A 152 -15.11 -7.11 6.26
CA ARG A 152 -16.51 -7.49 6.03
C ARG A 152 -17.32 -7.46 7.33
N LYS A 153 -16.77 -8.08 8.39
CA LYS A 153 -17.43 -8.09 9.70
C LYS A 153 -17.78 -6.67 10.16
N ARG A 154 -16.82 -5.76 10.14
CA ARG A 154 -16.99 -4.39 10.63
C ARG A 154 -17.94 -3.56 9.76
N MET A 155 -17.83 -3.69 8.44
CA MET A 155 -18.72 -2.98 7.52
C MET A 155 -20.18 -3.39 7.74
N ILE A 156 -20.46 -4.70 7.88
CA ILE A 156 -21.80 -5.21 8.18
C ILE A 156 -22.29 -4.71 9.55
N GLU A 157 -21.45 -4.74 10.58
CA GLU A 157 -21.77 -4.22 11.93
C GLU A 157 -22.10 -2.72 11.94
N MET A 158 -21.52 -1.94 11.01
CA MET A 158 -21.82 -0.51 10.81
C MET A 158 -23.05 -0.27 9.91
N GLY A 159 -23.75 -1.32 9.48
CA GLY A 159 -24.97 -1.25 8.69
C GLY A 159 -24.75 -1.09 7.19
N PHE A 160 -23.56 -1.37 6.69
CA PHE A 160 -23.31 -1.41 5.24
C PHE A 160 -23.78 -2.74 4.65
N THR A 161 -24.25 -2.69 3.41
CA THR A 161 -24.62 -3.85 2.61
C THR A 161 -23.55 -4.15 1.57
N GLU A 162 -23.10 -5.41 1.48
CA GLU A 162 -22.15 -5.84 0.46
C GLU A 162 -22.88 -6.10 -0.87
N PHE A 163 -22.42 -5.46 -1.93
CA PHE A 163 -22.94 -5.61 -3.29
C PHE A 163 -21.87 -6.18 -4.22
N GLN A 164 -22.30 -6.56 -5.41
CA GLN A 164 -21.45 -6.88 -6.54
C GLN A 164 -21.85 -6.00 -7.74
N THR A 165 -20.87 -5.57 -8.50
CA THR A 165 -21.05 -4.75 -9.70
C THR A 165 -20.48 -5.46 -10.92
N PRO A 166 -20.92 -5.14 -12.15
CA PRO A 166 -20.42 -5.78 -13.35
C PRO A 166 -18.92 -5.62 -13.54
N ILE A 167 -18.25 -6.72 -13.94
CA ILE A 167 -16.84 -6.72 -14.37
C ILE A 167 -16.74 -6.41 -15.88
N LEU A 168 -17.68 -6.88 -16.71
CA LEU A 168 -17.77 -6.49 -18.11
C LEU A 168 -18.64 -5.24 -18.22
N THR A 169 -18.02 -4.09 -18.50
CA THR A 169 -18.70 -2.79 -18.58
C THR A 169 -18.20 -1.96 -19.77
N SER A 170 -18.53 -0.71 -19.81
CA SER A 170 -17.98 0.26 -20.77
C SER A 170 -16.72 0.91 -20.20
N SER A 171 -15.84 1.40 -21.08
CA SER A 171 -14.71 2.24 -20.71
C SER A 171 -15.13 3.40 -19.83
N SER A 172 -14.36 3.65 -18.78
CA SER A 172 -14.55 4.77 -17.84
C SER A 172 -13.26 5.59 -17.77
N PRO A 173 -13.30 6.89 -18.05
CA PRO A 173 -12.10 7.72 -18.04
C PRO A 173 -11.68 8.10 -16.60
N GLU A 174 -11.17 7.14 -15.86
CA GLU A 174 -10.69 7.31 -14.47
C GLU A 174 -9.18 7.57 -14.39
N GLY A 175 -8.51 7.82 -15.52
CA GLY A 175 -7.10 8.22 -15.57
C GLY A 175 -6.11 7.14 -15.96
N ALA A 176 -6.43 5.85 -15.78
CA ALA A 176 -5.60 4.74 -16.25
C ALA A 176 -6.03 4.25 -17.64
N ARG A 177 -5.20 3.41 -18.28
CA ARG A 177 -5.60 2.69 -19.49
C ARG A 177 -6.49 1.51 -19.12
N ASP A 178 -7.52 1.27 -19.96
CA ASP A 178 -8.45 0.16 -19.78
C ASP A 178 -7.90 -1.14 -20.36
N TYR A 179 -8.22 -2.26 -19.70
CA TYR A 179 -8.18 -3.58 -20.32
C TYR A 179 -9.45 -3.78 -21.14
N LEU A 180 -9.32 -4.00 -22.45
CA LEU A 180 -10.44 -4.17 -23.38
C LEU A 180 -10.69 -5.64 -23.71
N VAL A 181 -11.96 -6.06 -23.64
CA VAL A 181 -12.42 -7.40 -23.98
C VAL A 181 -13.30 -7.32 -25.22
N PRO A 182 -12.89 -7.89 -26.36
CA PRO A 182 -13.65 -7.80 -27.61
C PRO A 182 -14.96 -8.57 -27.52
N SER A 183 -16.03 -7.99 -28.12
CA SER A 183 -17.33 -8.63 -28.18
C SER A 183 -17.46 -9.55 -29.40
N ARG A 184 -17.74 -10.83 -29.19
CA ARG A 184 -18.02 -11.78 -30.27
C ARG A 184 -19.32 -11.43 -31.04
N LEU A 185 -20.31 -10.87 -30.33
CA LEU A 185 -21.65 -10.57 -30.93
C LEU A 185 -21.70 -9.24 -31.66
N TYR A 186 -20.83 -8.30 -31.33
CA TYR A 186 -20.84 -6.95 -31.91
C TYR A 186 -19.46 -6.62 -32.48
N PRO A 187 -19.22 -6.87 -33.77
CA PRO A 187 -17.94 -6.59 -34.43
C PRO A 187 -17.46 -5.15 -34.18
N GLY A 188 -16.19 -4.99 -33.82
CA GLY A 188 -15.56 -3.69 -33.54
C GLY A 188 -15.98 -3.05 -32.22
N LYS A 189 -16.78 -3.73 -31.38
CA LYS A 189 -17.14 -3.25 -30.05
C LYS A 189 -16.45 -4.06 -28.97
N PHE A 190 -16.10 -3.39 -27.88
CA PHE A 190 -15.37 -3.95 -26.75
C PHE A 190 -16.12 -3.66 -25.44
N TYR A 191 -16.04 -4.60 -24.52
CA TYR A 191 -16.22 -4.32 -23.10
C TYR A 191 -14.88 -3.83 -22.53
N ALA A 192 -14.94 -3.08 -21.44
CA ALA A 192 -13.77 -2.76 -20.62
C ALA A 192 -13.87 -3.47 -19.27
N LEU A 193 -12.73 -3.86 -18.69
CA LEU A 193 -12.67 -4.23 -17.27
C LEU A 193 -12.68 -2.96 -16.42
N PRO A 194 -13.39 -2.91 -15.27
CA PRO A 194 -13.57 -1.69 -14.49
C PRO A 194 -12.27 -1.27 -13.80
N GLN A 195 -11.90 -0.01 -13.94
CA GLN A 195 -10.79 0.57 -13.18
C GLN A 195 -11.14 0.72 -11.69
N ALA A 196 -12.42 0.96 -11.39
CA ALA A 196 -13.11 0.95 -10.12
C ALA A 196 -14.63 0.94 -10.39
N PRO A 197 -15.49 0.49 -9.46
CA PRO A 197 -16.94 0.51 -9.63
C PRO A 197 -17.56 1.89 -9.39
N GLN A 198 -16.86 2.99 -9.71
CA GLN A 198 -17.23 4.37 -9.34
C GLN A 198 -18.62 4.78 -9.83
N GLN A 199 -18.93 4.50 -11.09
CA GLN A 199 -20.26 4.85 -11.63
C GLN A 199 -21.35 3.98 -11.01
N PHE A 200 -21.11 2.69 -10.84
CA PHE A 200 -22.10 1.76 -10.30
C PHE A 200 -22.46 2.04 -8.84
N LYS A 201 -21.47 2.37 -8.00
CA LYS A 201 -21.76 2.68 -6.59
C LYS A 201 -22.59 3.96 -6.44
N GLN A 202 -22.34 4.99 -7.26
CA GLN A 202 -23.18 6.17 -7.28
C GLN A 202 -24.59 5.88 -7.83
N LEU A 203 -24.72 5.00 -8.83
CA LEU A 203 -26.02 4.54 -9.33
C LEU A 203 -26.79 3.76 -8.26
N LEU A 204 -26.13 3.00 -7.40
CA LEU A 204 -26.75 2.33 -6.26
C LEU A 204 -27.32 3.35 -5.26
N MET A 205 -26.60 4.47 -5.01
CA MET A 205 -27.13 5.56 -4.17
C MET A 205 -28.38 6.19 -4.82
N VAL A 206 -28.34 6.47 -6.11
CA VAL A 206 -29.52 6.94 -6.86
C VAL A 206 -30.68 5.93 -6.83
N SER A 207 -30.37 4.65 -6.73
CA SER A 207 -31.36 3.57 -6.64
C SER A 207 -32.00 3.42 -5.25
N GLY A 208 -31.62 4.26 -4.28
CA GLY A 208 -32.22 4.31 -2.94
C GLY A 208 -31.52 3.43 -1.90
N PHE A 209 -30.30 2.98 -2.15
CA PHE A 209 -29.48 2.32 -1.14
C PHE A 209 -28.69 3.34 -0.34
N ASP A 210 -28.60 3.18 0.98
CA ASP A 210 -27.95 4.15 1.86
C ASP A 210 -26.45 3.92 2.08
N LYS A 211 -26.07 2.65 2.26
CA LYS A 211 -24.69 2.27 2.62
C LYS A 211 -24.24 1.05 1.85
N TYR A 212 -23.35 1.29 0.91
CA TYR A 212 -22.75 0.28 0.04
C TYR A 212 -21.32 0.00 0.43
N PHE A 213 -20.91 -1.26 0.37
CA PHE A 213 -19.52 -1.64 0.22
C PHE A 213 -19.35 -2.84 -0.71
N GLN A 214 -18.14 -3.01 -1.22
CA GLN A 214 -17.73 -4.16 -2.03
C GLN A 214 -16.24 -4.41 -1.82
N ILE A 215 -15.83 -5.67 -1.76
CA ILE A 215 -14.44 -6.05 -2.00
C ILE A 215 -14.28 -6.13 -3.52
N ALA A 216 -13.95 -5.01 -4.13
CA ALA A 216 -14.04 -4.81 -5.57
C ALA A 216 -12.73 -5.20 -6.29
N PRO A 217 -12.79 -6.09 -7.29
CA PRO A 217 -11.69 -6.25 -8.23
C PRO A 217 -11.60 -5.02 -9.14
N CYS A 218 -10.41 -4.46 -9.27
CA CYS A 218 -10.11 -3.29 -10.10
C CYS A 218 -9.00 -3.63 -11.07
N PHE A 219 -9.08 -3.09 -12.29
CA PHE A 219 -8.16 -3.42 -13.38
C PHE A 219 -7.60 -2.14 -14.00
N ARG A 220 -6.28 -1.98 -14.00
CA ARG A 220 -5.61 -0.82 -14.60
C ARG A 220 -4.37 -1.26 -15.35
N ASP A 221 -4.28 -0.91 -16.63
CA ASP A 221 -3.07 -1.12 -17.43
C ASP A 221 -2.08 0.02 -17.13
N GLU A 222 -1.33 -0.16 -16.06
CA GLU A 222 -0.34 0.77 -15.54
C GLU A 222 0.97 0.07 -15.22
N ASP A 223 2.06 0.84 -15.18
CA ASP A 223 3.38 0.32 -14.85
C ASP A 223 3.44 -0.17 -13.39
N ALA A 224 4.09 -1.30 -13.20
CA ALA A 224 4.33 -1.87 -11.87
C ALA A 224 5.25 -0.99 -11.03
N ARG A 225 4.96 -0.93 -9.72
CA ARG A 225 5.82 -0.33 -8.68
C ARG A 225 5.89 -1.26 -7.48
N ALA A 226 6.75 -0.95 -6.53
CA ALA A 226 6.82 -1.73 -5.29
C ALA A 226 5.48 -1.74 -4.51
N ASP A 227 4.75 -0.63 -4.52
CA ASP A 227 3.47 -0.41 -3.86
C ASP A 227 2.26 -0.55 -4.79
N ARG A 228 2.46 -0.98 -6.05
CA ARG A 228 1.41 -1.13 -7.08
C ARG A 228 1.62 -2.39 -7.90
N SER A 229 0.65 -3.30 -7.87
CA SER A 229 0.58 -4.43 -8.80
C SER A 229 0.12 -3.94 -10.17
N PRO A 230 0.74 -4.37 -11.27
CA PRO A 230 0.17 -4.16 -12.60
C PRO A 230 -1.09 -5.01 -12.77
N GLY A 231 -2.01 -4.54 -13.59
CA GLY A 231 -3.20 -5.30 -13.96
C GLY A 231 -4.31 -5.23 -12.91
N GLU A 232 -4.44 -6.26 -12.09
CA GLU A 232 -5.53 -6.35 -11.12
C GLU A 232 -5.08 -6.07 -9.68
N PHE A 233 -5.98 -5.47 -8.91
CA PHE A 233 -5.86 -5.25 -7.48
C PHE A 233 -7.24 -5.19 -6.84
N TYR A 234 -7.31 -5.18 -5.50
CA TYR A 234 -8.56 -5.21 -4.77
C TYR A 234 -8.72 -3.99 -3.87
N GLN A 235 -9.92 -3.41 -3.88
CA GLN A 235 -10.30 -2.31 -3.01
C GLN A 235 -11.47 -2.71 -2.10
N LEU A 236 -11.47 -2.18 -0.87
CA LEU A 236 -12.71 -1.98 -0.15
C LEU A 236 -13.37 -0.75 -0.74
N ASP A 237 -14.33 -0.91 -1.62
CA ASP A 237 -15.05 0.20 -2.21
C ASP A 237 -16.29 0.54 -1.38
N VAL A 238 -16.47 1.82 -1.02
CA VAL A 238 -17.49 2.31 -0.09
C VAL A 238 -18.20 3.51 -0.66
N GLU A 239 -19.53 3.58 -0.48
CA GLU A 239 -20.33 4.76 -0.78
C GLU A 239 -21.50 4.87 0.22
N MET A 240 -21.85 6.11 0.60
CA MET A 240 -22.92 6.44 1.54
C MET A 240 -23.80 7.55 0.98
N SER A 241 -25.13 7.38 1.06
CA SER A 241 -26.10 8.44 0.75
C SER A 241 -26.32 9.35 1.94
N PHE A 242 -26.71 10.60 1.68
CA PHE A 242 -27.05 11.62 2.67
C PHE A 242 -25.99 11.81 3.74
N CYS A 243 -24.72 11.75 3.36
CA CYS A 243 -23.60 11.88 4.27
C CYS A 243 -22.78 13.14 4.03
N THR A 244 -22.12 13.57 5.08
CA THR A 244 -21.06 14.57 5.09
C THR A 244 -19.69 13.92 5.01
N GLN A 245 -18.66 14.72 4.74
CA GLN A 245 -17.27 14.27 4.77
C GLN A 245 -16.90 13.68 6.15
N ASP A 246 -17.38 14.28 7.23
CA ASP A 246 -17.08 13.84 8.59
C ASP A 246 -17.67 12.46 8.91
N GLU A 247 -18.85 12.14 8.38
CA GLU A 247 -19.47 10.82 8.57
C GLU A 247 -18.73 9.72 7.81
N VAL A 248 -18.15 10.04 6.64
CA VAL A 248 -17.25 9.10 5.94
C VAL A 248 -15.98 8.89 6.75
N PHE A 249 -15.41 9.95 7.31
CA PHE A 249 -14.22 9.87 8.17
C PHE A 249 -14.49 9.02 9.40
N GLU A 250 -15.58 9.24 10.10
CA GLU A 250 -15.96 8.48 11.29
C GLU A 250 -16.11 6.98 11.00
N ALA A 251 -16.74 6.62 9.89
CA ALA A 251 -16.89 5.22 9.48
C ALA A 251 -15.54 4.55 9.23
N MET A 252 -14.63 5.22 8.53
CA MET A 252 -13.29 4.69 8.22
C MET A 252 -12.38 4.67 9.44
N GLU A 253 -12.44 5.66 10.31
CA GLU A 253 -11.71 5.67 11.57
C GLU A 253 -12.09 4.49 12.46
N LYS A 254 -13.39 4.23 12.63
CA LYS A 254 -13.89 3.04 13.35
C LYS A 254 -13.37 1.74 12.74
N LEU A 255 -13.41 1.64 11.42
CA LEU A 255 -12.89 0.47 10.71
C LEU A 255 -11.40 0.26 10.97
N PHE A 256 -10.57 1.27 10.66
CA PHE A 256 -9.12 1.10 10.67
C PHE A 256 -8.55 0.98 12.08
N VAL A 257 -9.03 1.77 13.04
CA VAL A 257 -8.57 1.66 14.43
C VAL A 257 -8.81 0.26 14.95
N SER A 258 -10.02 -0.27 14.78
CA SER A 258 -10.36 -1.60 15.30
C SER A 258 -9.65 -2.73 14.54
N LEU A 259 -9.53 -2.62 13.21
CA LEU A 259 -8.86 -3.63 12.37
C LEU A 259 -7.37 -3.73 12.69
N PHE A 260 -6.65 -2.60 12.73
CA PHE A 260 -5.23 -2.58 12.98
C PHE A 260 -4.89 -2.96 14.42
N THR A 261 -5.71 -2.56 15.40
CA THR A 261 -5.54 -2.99 16.80
C THR A 261 -5.70 -4.50 16.95
N GLU A 262 -6.65 -5.14 16.25
CA GLU A 262 -6.84 -6.59 16.28
C GLU A 262 -5.71 -7.34 15.58
N LEU A 263 -5.32 -6.89 14.37
CA LEU A 263 -4.38 -7.65 13.52
C LEU A 263 -2.90 -7.34 13.77
N ALA A 264 -2.60 -6.26 14.50
CA ALA A 264 -1.25 -5.90 14.92
C ALA A 264 -1.20 -5.67 16.45
N PRO A 265 -1.37 -6.72 17.27
CA PRO A 265 -1.43 -6.59 18.72
C PRO A 265 -0.12 -5.98 19.27
N GLY A 266 -0.27 -4.98 20.13
CA GLY A 266 0.86 -4.24 20.72
C GLY A 266 1.43 -3.13 19.85
N ALA A 267 0.93 -2.92 18.62
CA ALA A 267 1.30 -1.75 17.83
C ALA A 267 0.56 -0.49 18.33
N LYS A 268 1.21 0.67 18.14
CA LYS A 268 0.60 1.96 18.43
C LYS A 268 -0.21 2.42 17.23
N VAL A 269 -1.52 2.39 17.32
CA VAL A 269 -2.43 2.84 16.26
C VAL A 269 -2.97 4.22 16.60
N THR A 270 -2.97 5.16 15.63
CA THR A 270 -3.64 6.46 15.80
C THR A 270 -5.15 6.24 16.03
N GLY A 271 -5.73 6.91 17.01
CA GLY A 271 -7.16 6.81 17.27
C GLY A 271 -7.58 7.50 18.58
N PRO A 272 -8.87 7.63 18.84
CA PRO A 272 -10.02 7.15 18.04
C PRO A 272 -10.26 7.93 16.75
N THR A 273 -9.76 9.17 16.63
CA THR A 273 -9.87 10.05 15.46
C THR A 273 -8.49 10.28 14.84
N PHE A 274 -8.45 10.57 13.55
CA PHE A 274 -7.22 10.85 12.84
C PHE A 274 -7.00 12.36 12.67
N PRO A 275 -5.76 12.86 12.76
CA PRO A 275 -5.44 14.25 12.43
C PRO A 275 -5.95 14.59 11.02
N ARG A 276 -6.53 15.79 10.88
CA ARG A 276 -6.99 16.37 9.61
C ARG A 276 -5.99 17.42 9.16
N ILE A 277 -5.42 17.22 8.00
CA ILE A 277 -4.35 18.05 7.42
C ILE A 277 -4.86 18.49 6.05
N SER A 278 -4.97 19.81 5.80
CA SER A 278 -5.31 20.24 4.46
C SER A 278 -4.19 19.93 3.47
N TYR A 279 -4.50 19.74 2.20
CA TYR A 279 -3.51 19.54 1.12
C TYR A 279 -2.42 20.61 1.17
N GLU A 280 -2.81 21.88 1.34
CA GLU A 280 -1.87 22.99 1.47
C GLU A 280 -0.94 22.84 2.68
N GLN A 281 -1.48 22.42 3.83
CA GLN A 281 -0.66 22.16 5.02
C GLN A 281 0.29 20.96 4.79
N ALA A 282 -0.19 19.90 4.15
CA ALA A 282 0.63 18.73 3.83
C ALA A 282 1.81 19.10 2.94
N MET A 283 1.57 19.82 1.85
CA MET A 283 2.60 20.30 0.95
C MET A 283 3.57 21.29 1.62
N ASN A 284 3.07 22.19 2.47
CA ASN A 284 3.91 23.15 3.18
C ASN A 284 4.76 22.52 4.29
N ARG A 285 4.22 21.58 5.09
CA ARG A 285 4.92 21.05 6.28
C ARG A 285 5.66 19.75 6.04
N TRP A 286 5.24 18.95 5.07
CA TRP A 286 5.86 17.65 4.76
C TRP A 286 6.42 17.56 3.35
N GLY A 287 6.07 18.51 2.47
CA GLY A 287 6.53 18.55 1.08
C GLY A 287 5.92 17.47 0.20
N CYS A 288 4.82 16.87 0.64
CA CYS A 288 4.07 15.86 -0.11
C CYS A 288 2.64 15.75 0.44
N ASP A 289 1.75 15.20 -0.38
CA ASP A 289 0.35 14.89 -0.06
C ASP A 289 0.18 13.61 0.80
N LYS A 290 1.28 12.92 1.14
CA LYS A 290 1.30 11.66 1.89
C LYS A 290 2.24 11.76 3.10
N PRO A 291 1.91 12.57 4.12
CA PRO A 291 2.79 12.80 5.26
C PRO A 291 3.00 11.54 6.10
N ASP A 292 4.26 11.20 6.37
CA ASP A 292 4.61 10.19 7.38
C ASP A 292 4.73 10.88 8.74
N LEU A 293 3.80 10.57 9.65
CA LEU A 293 3.74 11.16 10.98
C LEU A 293 4.53 10.37 12.05
N ARG A 294 5.28 9.32 11.66
CA ARG A 294 6.12 8.56 12.60
C ARG A 294 7.39 9.29 13.03
N TYR A 295 7.71 10.42 12.40
CA TYR A 295 8.87 11.25 12.75
C TYR A 295 8.56 12.71 12.48
N GLY A 296 9.33 13.59 13.11
CA GLY A 296 9.23 15.04 12.95
C GLY A 296 9.85 15.54 11.63
N LEU A 297 10.77 16.48 11.71
CA LEU A 297 11.42 17.18 10.59
C LEU A 297 10.42 17.97 9.73
N GLU A 298 9.44 18.63 10.38
CA GLU A 298 8.50 19.48 9.64
C GLU A 298 9.24 20.65 8.97
N ILE A 299 8.75 20.99 7.77
CA ILE A 299 9.29 22.07 6.97
C ILE A 299 8.68 23.37 7.44
N GLU A 300 9.52 24.37 7.75
CA GLU A 300 9.13 25.70 8.13
C GLU A 300 9.53 26.74 7.10
N ASP A 301 8.76 27.82 7.00
CA ASP A 301 9.12 29.00 6.22
C ASP A 301 9.98 29.91 7.08
N VAL A 302 11.18 30.18 6.64
CA VAL A 302 12.13 31.07 7.33
C VAL A 302 12.49 32.31 6.51
N SER A 303 11.71 32.58 5.46
CA SER A 303 11.94 33.69 4.53
C SER A 303 11.95 35.05 5.25
N ASP A 304 11.03 35.24 6.20
CA ASP A 304 10.95 36.47 6.99
C ASP A 304 12.20 36.73 7.85
N ILE A 305 12.80 35.69 8.36
CA ILE A 305 14.05 35.78 9.15
C ILE A 305 15.23 36.06 8.21
N ILE A 306 15.35 35.33 7.13
CA ILE A 306 16.42 35.49 6.15
C ILE A 306 16.35 36.85 5.44
N ALA A 307 15.15 37.40 5.25
CA ALA A 307 14.97 38.74 4.66
C ALA A 307 15.68 39.87 5.44
N LYS A 308 15.98 39.65 6.73
CA LYS A 308 16.71 40.59 7.60
C LYS A 308 18.23 40.62 7.36
N THR A 309 18.73 39.67 6.52
CA THR A 309 20.17 39.62 6.19
C THR A 309 20.55 40.58 5.07
N GLU A 310 21.83 40.97 4.99
CA GLU A 310 22.35 41.79 3.91
C GLU A 310 23.14 40.95 2.89
N GLY A 311 22.92 41.22 1.60
CA GLY A 311 23.81 40.91 0.50
C GLY A 311 24.25 39.46 0.28
N ASN A 312 23.39 38.45 0.55
CA ASN A 312 23.71 37.05 0.29
C ASN A 312 22.73 36.39 -0.68
N PHE A 313 23.07 35.19 -1.18
CA PHE A 313 22.27 34.49 -2.18
C PHE A 313 20.88 34.08 -1.68
N LEU A 314 20.70 33.81 -0.38
CA LEU A 314 19.39 33.49 0.22
C LEU A 314 18.46 34.71 0.20
N LYS A 315 19.01 35.90 0.57
CA LYS A 315 18.30 37.17 0.46
C LYS A 315 17.94 37.48 -0.99
N GLY A 316 18.88 37.27 -1.91
CA GLY A 316 18.66 37.45 -3.36
C GLY A 316 17.57 36.57 -3.92
N ALA A 317 17.42 35.32 -3.40
CA ALA A 317 16.31 34.47 -3.76
C ALA A 317 14.97 35.05 -3.30
N ILE A 318 14.88 35.55 -2.06
CA ILE A 318 13.66 36.20 -1.53
C ILE A 318 13.32 37.44 -2.36
N ASP A 319 14.30 38.28 -2.66
CA ASP A 319 14.11 39.51 -3.44
C ASP A 319 13.63 39.21 -4.88
N SER A 320 13.89 38.00 -5.40
CA SER A 320 13.37 37.51 -6.69
C SER A 320 11.99 36.83 -6.58
N GLY A 321 11.30 36.88 -5.42
CA GLY A 321 10.00 36.30 -5.20
C GLY A 321 9.99 34.82 -4.78
N LYS A 322 11.16 34.25 -4.49
CA LYS A 322 11.31 32.87 -3.99
C LYS A 322 11.17 32.83 -2.45
N ALA A 323 11.07 31.61 -1.91
CA ALA A 323 11.02 31.36 -0.46
C ALA A 323 12.27 30.62 0.02
N VAL A 324 12.61 30.77 1.28
CA VAL A 324 13.60 29.94 1.96
C VAL A 324 12.87 29.03 2.93
N ARG A 325 12.91 27.74 2.65
CA ARG A 325 12.27 26.69 3.45
C ARG A 325 13.34 25.92 4.21
N ALA A 326 13.04 25.44 5.41
CA ALA A 326 14.00 24.81 6.30
C ALA A 326 13.43 23.58 7.02
N ILE A 327 14.33 22.62 7.33
CA ILE A 327 14.08 21.54 8.30
C ILE A 327 15.19 21.57 9.36
N CYS A 328 14.85 21.15 10.58
CA CYS A 328 15.81 21.01 11.67
C CYS A 328 16.03 19.53 12.02
N VAL A 329 17.27 19.08 11.94
CA VAL A 329 17.66 17.68 12.24
C VAL A 329 18.49 17.68 13.53
N ASN A 330 18.04 16.92 14.52
CA ASN A 330 18.74 16.81 15.80
C ASN A 330 19.81 15.70 15.78
N ASN A 331 20.80 15.79 16.66
CA ASN A 331 21.85 14.79 16.90
C ASN A 331 22.70 14.49 15.63
N VAL A 332 22.98 15.52 14.84
CA VAL A 332 23.82 15.40 13.63
C VAL A 332 25.02 16.37 13.63
N GLY A 333 25.19 17.17 14.69
CA GLY A 333 26.24 18.19 14.79
C GLY A 333 27.68 17.65 14.71
N ASP A 334 27.88 16.39 15.04
CA ASP A 334 29.14 15.63 14.99
C ASP A 334 29.35 14.86 13.67
N LYS A 335 28.34 14.83 12.79
CA LYS A 335 28.45 14.11 11.52
C LYS A 335 29.53 14.71 10.64
N SER A 336 30.15 13.84 9.84
CA SER A 336 31.26 14.21 8.95
C SER A 336 30.84 15.20 7.86
N ARG A 337 31.80 15.96 7.32
CA ARG A 337 31.57 16.83 6.16
C ARG A 337 30.99 16.06 4.97
N LYS A 338 31.35 14.78 4.80
CA LYS A 338 30.82 13.91 3.75
C LYS A 338 29.32 13.69 3.90
N PHE A 339 28.81 13.55 5.12
CA PHE A 339 27.36 13.44 5.37
C PHE A 339 26.62 14.64 4.77
N TYR A 340 27.01 15.87 5.11
CA TYR A 340 26.36 17.08 4.59
C TYR A 340 26.53 17.25 3.08
N SER A 341 27.70 16.92 2.50
CA SER A 341 27.89 16.97 1.06
C SER A 341 27.04 15.95 0.29
N ASN A 342 26.78 14.78 0.88
CA ASN A 342 25.83 13.80 0.30
C ASN A 342 24.40 14.34 0.31
N LEU A 343 23.98 15.02 1.40
CA LEU A 343 22.64 15.64 1.46
C LEU A 343 22.51 16.78 0.42
N GLU A 344 23.55 17.58 0.25
CA GLU A 344 23.56 18.63 -0.79
C GLU A 344 23.49 18.04 -2.20
N ALA A 345 24.26 16.99 -2.49
CA ALA A 345 24.23 16.28 -3.77
C ALA A 345 22.80 15.75 -4.05
N PHE A 346 22.19 15.11 -3.06
CA PHE A 346 20.82 14.63 -3.16
C PHE A 346 19.80 15.76 -3.45
N CYS A 347 19.93 16.91 -2.79
CA CYS A 347 19.06 18.07 -3.07
C CYS A 347 19.26 18.58 -4.50
N LYS A 348 20.50 18.63 -4.98
CA LYS A 348 20.82 19.03 -6.37
C LYS A 348 20.26 18.07 -7.40
N GLU A 349 20.37 16.76 -7.18
CA GLU A 349 19.76 15.72 -8.02
C GLU A 349 18.23 15.87 -8.09
N ASN A 350 17.61 16.43 -7.04
CA ASN A 350 16.18 16.72 -6.98
C ASN A 350 15.82 18.16 -7.39
N GLY A 351 16.73 18.88 -8.04
CA GLY A 351 16.47 20.18 -8.68
C GLY A 351 16.71 21.41 -7.81
N ALA A 352 17.36 21.28 -6.63
CA ALA A 352 17.81 22.44 -5.86
C ALA A 352 19.09 23.05 -6.47
N ALA A 353 19.25 24.36 -6.34
CA ALA A 353 20.53 25.01 -6.65
C ALA A 353 21.66 24.64 -5.66
N GLY A 354 21.30 24.30 -4.41
CA GLY A 354 22.18 23.88 -3.34
C GLY A 354 21.43 23.65 -2.03
N LEU A 355 22.18 23.25 -0.99
CA LEU A 355 21.68 23.08 0.37
C LEU A 355 22.44 24.01 1.31
N ALA A 356 21.78 25.00 1.88
CA ALA A 356 22.36 25.84 2.91
C ALA A 356 22.28 25.14 4.27
N THR A 357 23.39 25.15 5.01
CA THR A 357 23.46 24.44 6.30
C THR A 357 23.90 25.38 7.43
N LEU A 358 23.26 25.23 8.58
CA LEU A 358 23.62 25.89 9.82
C LEU A 358 23.62 24.86 10.96
N ILE A 359 24.79 24.57 11.53
CA ILE A 359 25.01 23.49 12.48
C ILE A 359 25.35 24.09 13.84
N TYR A 360 24.54 23.80 14.83
CA TYR A 360 24.74 24.27 16.21
C TYR A 360 25.50 23.21 17.01
N THR A 361 26.67 23.58 17.54
CA THR A 361 27.44 22.77 18.48
C THR A 361 27.47 23.43 19.86
N ASP A 362 28.05 22.79 20.84
CA ASP A 362 28.17 23.36 22.20
C ASP A 362 29.01 24.63 22.24
N THR A 363 29.96 24.79 21.30
CA THR A 363 30.95 25.86 21.33
C THR A 363 30.83 26.87 20.20
N GLU A 364 30.26 26.48 19.06
CA GLU A 364 30.18 27.33 17.86
C GLU A 364 29.04 26.94 16.93
N VAL A 365 28.74 27.83 15.99
CA VAL A 365 27.82 27.57 14.87
C VAL A 365 28.64 27.41 13.60
N LYS A 366 28.48 26.25 12.92
CA LYS A 366 29.17 25.88 11.66
C LYS A 366 28.18 25.84 10.50
N GLY A 367 28.70 25.60 9.30
CA GLY A 367 27.88 25.35 8.11
C GLY A 367 28.19 26.30 6.97
N THR A 368 27.54 26.04 5.82
CA THR A 368 27.84 26.77 4.57
C THR A 368 27.46 28.25 4.61
N VAL A 369 26.45 28.60 5.42
CA VAL A 369 25.94 29.99 5.49
C VAL A 369 26.28 30.70 6.80
N THR A 370 27.10 30.12 7.66
CA THR A 370 27.45 30.71 8.97
C THR A 370 28.02 32.10 8.87
N LYS A 371 28.86 32.35 7.86
CA LYS A 371 29.51 33.66 7.64
C LYS A 371 28.60 34.67 6.93
N LEU A 372 27.51 34.22 6.36
CA LEU A 372 26.55 35.05 5.62
C LEU A 372 25.41 35.58 6.50
N LEU A 373 25.25 35.01 7.69
CA LEU A 373 24.19 35.34 8.63
C LEU A 373 24.80 36.03 9.87
N ASN A 374 24.22 37.12 10.31
CA ASN A 374 24.56 37.74 11.59
C ASN A 374 24.05 36.91 12.78
N ASP A 375 24.48 37.25 14.00
CA ASP A 375 24.17 36.48 15.18
C ASP A 375 22.69 36.57 15.59
N GLU A 376 22.02 37.70 15.31
CA GLU A 376 20.60 37.90 15.54
C GLU A 376 19.76 36.92 14.69
N VAL A 377 20.03 36.85 13.40
CA VAL A 377 19.38 35.92 12.46
C VAL A 377 19.63 34.46 12.85
N LYS A 378 20.86 34.11 13.25
CA LYS A 378 21.17 32.74 13.73
C LYS A 378 20.38 32.40 15.01
N ALA A 379 20.23 33.34 15.94
CA ALA A 379 19.47 33.16 17.17
C ALA A 379 17.99 32.96 16.86
N GLU A 380 17.41 33.79 15.99
CA GLU A 380 15.99 33.72 15.60
C GLU A 380 15.69 32.41 14.83
N LEU A 381 16.58 31.98 13.93
CA LEU A 381 16.49 30.67 13.27
C LEU A 381 16.54 29.52 14.29
N LYS A 382 17.44 29.61 15.29
CA LYS A 382 17.54 28.62 16.37
C LYS A 382 16.23 28.50 17.14
N GLU A 383 15.62 29.61 17.49
CA GLU A 383 14.36 29.67 18.22
C GLU A 383 13.18 29.14 17.37
N ARG A 384 13.00 29.65 16.13
CA ARG A 384 11.93 29.26 15.20
C ARG A 384 11.97 27.76 14.92
N MET A 385 13.17 27.24 14.63
CA MET A 385 13.38 25.83 14.28
C MET A 385 13.54 24.94 15.52
N LYS A 386 13.49 25.48 16.73
CA LYS A 386 13.72 24.76 18.00
C LYS A 386 15.02 23.97 18.02
N ALA A 387 16.06 24.50 17.37
CA ALA A 387 17.35 23.86 17.26
C ALA A 387 18.08 23.84 18.60
N GLN A 388 18.70 22.72 18.93
CA GLN A 388 19.49 22.50 20.15
C GLN A 388 20.97 22.37 19.78
N SER A 389 21.84 22.24 20.80
CA SER A 389 23.19 21.78 20.54
C SER A 389 23.17 20.40 19.88
N GLY A 390 23.98 20.20 18.85
CA GLY A 390 23.95 18.99 18.01
C GLY A 390 22.92 19.03 16.87
N SER A 391 22.13 20.10 16.72
CA SER A 391 21.17 20.22 15.61
C SER A 391 21.77 20.86 14.37
N ALA A 392 21.25 20.50 13.21
CA ALA A 392 21.52 21.18 11.94
C ALA A 392 20.21 21.68 11.32
N ILE A 393 20.19 22.96 10.92
CA ILE A 393 19.15 23.54 10.09
C ILE A 393 19.60 23.42 8.63
N LEU A 394 18.79 22.78 7.82
CA LEU A 394 19.00 22.53 6.40
C LEU A 394 17.99 23.37 5.61
N MET A 395 18.47 24.23 4.70
CA MET A 395 17.62 25.21 4.01
C MET A 395 17.76 25.09 2.49
N VAL A 396 16.63 25.19 1.81
CA VAL A 396 16.52 25.30 0.35
C VAL A 396 15.83 26.60 -0.02
N ALA A 397 16.42 27.32 -0.97
CA ALA A 397 15.88 28.56 -1.52
C ALA A 397 15.42 28.32 -2.96
N ASP A 398 14.11 28.32 -3.20
CA ASP A 398 13.50 28.18 -4.53
C ASP A 398 12.03 28.66 -4.48
N GLU A 399 11.26 28.44 -5.55
CA GLU A 399 9.82 28.60 -5.50
C GLU A 399 9.24 27.79 -4.32
N LYS A 400 8.28 28.39 -3.61
CA LYS A 400 7.80 27.88 -2.31
C LYS A 400 7.46 26.40 -2.34
N LEU A 401 6.65 25.97 -3.32
CA LEU A 401 6.23 24.58 -3.47
C LEU A 401 7.41 23.67 -3.81
N LYS A 402 8.24 24.08 -4.75
CA LYS A 402 9.42 23.31 -5.19
C LYS A 402 10.41 23.10 -4.05
N ALA A 403 10.71 24.16 -3.26
CA ALA A 403 11.56 24.03 -2.07
C ALA A 403 10.98 23.04 -1.05
N SER A 404 9.67 23.07 -0.83
CA SER A 404 8.99 22.13 0.07
C SER A 404 9.08 20.70 -0.43
N VAL A 405 8.84 20.43 -1.72
CA VAL A 405 8.94 19.09 -2.32
C VAL A 405 10.36 18.53 -2.20
N ILE A 406 11.40 19.35 -2.46
CA ILE A 406 12.79 18.91 -2.31
C ILE A 406 13.11 18.55 -0.85
N LEU A 407 12.70 19.40 0.10
CA LEU A 407 12.87 19.12 1.53
C LEU A 407 12.02 17.92 1.99
N GLY A 408 10.85 17.69 1.40
CA GLY A 408 10.03 16.52 1.63
C GLY A 408 10.76 15.22 1.28
N LYS A 409 11.42 15.17 0.13
CA LYS A 409 12.27 14.04 -0.26
C LYS A 409 13.49 13.90 0.67
N LEU A 410 14.10 15.02 1.07
CA LEU A 410 15.22 15.03 2.01
C LEU A 410 14.81 14.50 3.38
N ARG A 411 13.60 14.81 3.85
CA ARG A 411 13.03 14.27 5.10
C ARG A 411 12.96 12.74 5.09
N ILE A 412 12.49 12.15 3.98
CA ILE A 412 12.39 10.69 3.82
C ILE A 412 13.79 10.07 3.87
N LYS A 413 14.75 10.62 3.11
CA LYS A 413 16.15 10.17 3.12
C LYS A 413 16.77 10.21 4.51
N LEU A 414 16.58 11.30 5.25
CA LEU A 414 17.08 11.46 6.62
C LEU A 414 16.41 10.49 7.59
N ALA A 415 15.10 10.24 7.43
CA ALA A 415 14.38 9.27 8.25
C ALA A 415 14.92 7.85 8.06
N ASP A 416 15.33 7.50 6.84
CA ASP A 416 15.97 6.19 6.54
C ASP A 416 17.40 6.13 7.12
N GLU A 417 18.25 7.11 6.82
CA GLU A 417 19.65 7.10 7.22
C GLU A 417 19.88 7.21 8.74
N LEU A 418 18.97 7.87 9.45
CA LEU A 418 19.07 8.12 10.89
C LEU A 418 18.10 7.25 11.71
N ASP A 419 17.36 6.36 11.07
CA ASP A 419 16.37 5.48 11.71
C ASP A 419 15.36 6.25 12.61
N LEU A 420 14.78 7.33 12.09
CA LEU A 420 13.95 8.25 12.87
C LEU A 420 12.49 7.78 13.03
N ARG A 421 12.05 6.79 12.27
CA ARG A 421 10.65 6.36 12.30
C ARG A 421 10.30 5.64 13.59
N GLU A 422 9.20 6.02 14.21
CA GLU A 422 8.63 5.29 15.34
C GLU A 422 8.36 3.84 14.93
N LYS A 423 8.89 2.91 15.73
CA LYS A 423 8.76 1.48 15.48
C LYS A 423 7.42 0.95 15.98
N ASN A 424 6.91 -0.10 15.34
CA ASN A 424 5.65 -0.75 15.68
C ASN A 424 4.50 0.25 15.87
N ALA A 425 4.35 1.15 14.88
CA ALA A 425 3.35 2.21 14.91
C ALA A 425 2.66 2.37 13.55
N PHE A 426 1.36 2.59 13.59
CA PHE A 426 0.51 2.96 12.45
C PHE A 426 -0.02 4.36 12.70
N ARG A 427 0.57 5.35 12.03
CA ARG A 427 0.23 6.76 12.18
C ARG A 427 -0.63 7.19 11.02
N PHE A 428 -1.94 7.24 11.28
CA PHE A 428 -2.95 7.67 10.31
C PHE A 428 -3.16 9.17 10.33
N CYS A 429 -3.50 9.73 9.16
CA CYS A 429 -4.08 11.06 9.02
C CYS A 429 -5.00 11.13 7.80
N TRP A 430 -5.85 12.13 7.78
CA TRP A 430 -6.57 12.57 6.61
C TRP A 430 -5.82 13.72 5.96
N VAL A 431 -5.73 13.69 4.64
CA VAL A 431 -5.36 14.83 3.82
C VAL A 431 -6.61 15.24 3.06
N ASN A 432 -7.07 16.48 3.21
CA ASN A 432 -8.33 16.97 2.66
C ASN A 432 -8.16 18.34 1.98
N ASP A 433 -9.25 18.89 1.44
CA ASP A 433 -9.27 20.19 0.75
C ASP A 433 -8.29 20.29 -0.42
N PHE A 434 -8.26 19.25 -1.23
CA PHE A 434 -7.48 19.23 -2.46
C PHE A 434 -7.95 20.32 -3.44
N PRO A 435 -7.07 20.91 -4.26
CA PRO A 435 -7.49 21.76 -5.36
C PRO A 435 -8.37 20.97 -6.33
N MET A 436 -9.43 21.57 -6.86
CA MET A 436 -10.27 20.92 -7.84
C MET A 436 -9.62 20.92 -9.22
N PHE A 437 -8.89 21.98 -9.54
CA PHE A 437 -8.22 22.18 -10.81
C PHE A 437 -6.76 22.55 -10.60
N GLU A 438 -5.94 22.23 -11.59
CA GLU A 438 -4.53 22.62 -11.68
C GLU A 438 -4.17 23.02 -13.11
N LYS A 439 -2.98 23.58 -13.28
CA LYS A 439 -2.42 23.84 -14.60
C LYS A 439 -1.60 22.63 -15.03
N ASP A 440 -1.91 22.10 -16.21
CA ASP A 440 -1.06 21.14 -16.88
C ASP A 440 0.31 21.81 -17.19
N GLU A 441 1.39 21.17 -16.79
CA GLU A 441 2.74 21.75 -16.91
C GLU A 441 3.21 21.89 -18.37
N GLU A 442 2.73 21.02 -19.28
CA GLU A 442 3.14 21.00 -20.68
C GLU A 442 2.28 21.94 -21.53
N THR A 443 0.97 21.88 -21.34
CA THR A 443 0.01 22.61 -22.21
C THR A 443 -0.44 23.94 -21.62
N GLY A 444 -0.29 24.13 -20.28
CA GLY A 444 -0.78 25.29 -19.55
C GLY A 444 -2.32 25.34 -19.45
N GLN A 445 -3.03 24.31 -19.89
CA GLN A 445 -4.48 24.21 -19.79
C GLN A 445 -4.92 23.95 -18.35
N THR A 446 -6.13 24.36 -18.00
CA THR A 446 -6.74 23.99 -16.72
C THR A 446 -7.28 22.57 -16.85
N ILE A 447 -6.85 21.68 -15.98
CA ILE A 447 -7.28 20.29 -15.91
C ILE A 447 -7.79 19.97 -14.51
N PHE A 448 -8.48 18.84 -14.33
CA PHE A 448 -8.78 18.34 -12.98
C PHE A 448 -7.50 17.90 -12.29
N SER A 449 -7.33 18.32 -11.04
CA SER A 449 -6.18 17.93 -10.23
C SER A 449 -6.19 16.44 -9.90
N HIS A 450 -7.37 15.90 -9.52
CA HIS A 450 -7.51 14.50 -9.12
C HIS A 450 -8.83 13.90 -9.66
N ASN A 451 -9.88 13.82 -8.79
CA ASN A 451 -11.13 13.15 -9.12
C ASN A 451 -12.19 14.13 -9.68
N PRO A 452 -12.59 14.01 -10.96
CA PRO A 452 -13.55 14.92 -11.59
C PRO A 452 -14.99 14.81 -11.02
N PHE A 453 -15.29 13.74 -10.28
CA PHE A 453 -16.60 13.51 -9.67
C PHE A 453 -16.76 14.15 -8.27
N SER A 454 -15.75 14.87 -7.81
CA SER A 454 -15.79 15.53 -6.49
C SER A 454 -16.70 16.76 -6.53
N MET A 455 -17.41 17.02 -5.43
CA MET A 455 -18.19 18.25 -5.25
C MET A 455 -17.23 19.41 -4.97
N PRO A 456 -17.29 20.50 -5.77
CA PRO A 456 -16.53 21.72 -5.46
C PRO A 456 -17.05 22.37 -4.18
N GLN A 457 -16.16 22.89 -3.36
CA GLN A 457 -16.54 23.73 -2.23
C GLN A 457 -17.14 25.04 -2.76
N GLY A 458 -18.30 25.42 -2.25
CA GLY A 458 -19.11 26.53 -2.79
C GLY A 458 -20.00 26.15 -3.96
N GLY A 459 -19.97 24.91 -4.44
CA GLY A 459 -20.88 24.39 -5.46
C GLY A 459 -20.81 25.11 -6.81
N LEU A 460 -21.96 25.28 -7.46
CA LEU A 460 -22.04 25.94 -8.77
C LEU A 460 -21.61 27.41 -8.73
N ASP A 461 -21.88 28.10 -7.62
CA ASP A 461 -21.52 29.52 -7.47
C ASP A 461 -19.99 29.71 -7.54
N ALA A 462 -19.22 28.83 -6.89
CA ALA A 462 -17.76 28.85 -6.97
C ALA A 462 -17.27 28.65 -8.43
N LEU A 463 -17.83 27.68 -9.15
CA LEU A 463 -17.47 27.40 -10.55
C LEU A 463 -17.80 28.56 -11.50
N LEU A 464 -18.79 29.39 -11.17
CA LEU A 464 -19.21 30.53 -12.01
C LEU A 464 -18.43 31.80 -11.70
N ASN A 465 -18.01 32.01 -10.45
CA ASN A 465 -17.60 33.34 -9.95
C ASN A 465 -16.18 33.39 -9.38
N GLN A 466 -15.51 32.25 -9.14
CA GLN A 466 -14.15 32.21 -8.60
C GLN A 466 -13.11 31.82 -9.68
N ASP A 467 -11.84 32.16 -9.42
CA ASP A 467 -10.75 31.64 -10.23
C ASP A 467 -10.69 30.10 -10.05
N PRO A 468 -10.77 29.31 -11.12
CA PRO A 468 -10.74 27.84 -11.04
C PRO A 468 -9.59 27.28 -10.23
N LEU A 469 -8.40 27.89 -10.27
CA LEU A 469 -7.22 27.43 -9.53
C LEU A 469 -7.30 27.65 -8.02
N THR A 470 -8.29 28.43 -7.55
CA THR A 470 -8.53 28.64 -6.11
C THR A 470 -9.63 27.76 -5.53
N ILE A 471 -10.39 27.08 -6.41
CA ILE A 471 -11.50 26.23 -5.99
C ILE A 471 -10.96 24.94 -5.39
N LYS A 472 -11.38 24.63 -4.16
CA LYS A 472 -11.12 23.36 -3.50
C LYS A 472 -12.27 22.38 -3.73
N ALA A 473 -11.95 21.10 -3.75
CA ALA A 473 -12.93 20.02 -3.78
C ALA A 473 -13.12 19.41 -2.39
N TYR A 474 -14.31 18.84 -2.13
CA TYR A 474 -14.53 17.94 -1.00
C TYR A 474 -13.89 16.56 -1.28
N GLN A 475 -12.59 16.58 -1.52
CA GLN A 475 -11.77 15.41 -1.76
C GLN A 475 -10.85 15.18 -0.57
N TYR A 476 -10.59 13.91 -0.29
CA TYR A 476 -9.80 13.49 0.87
C TYR A 476 -9.10 12.17 0.61
N ASP A 477 -7.89 12.07 1.17
CA ASP A 477 -7.10 10.84 1.19
C ASP A 477 -6.89 10.39 2.64
N ILE A 478 -6.90 9.08 2.86
CA ILE A 478 -6.43 8.49 4.10
C ILE A 478 -4.99 8.00 3.91
N VAL A 479 -4.11 8.49 4.76
CA VAL A 479 -2.68 8.19 4.70
C VAL A 479 -2.26 7.47 5.98
N CYS A 480 -1.47 6.43 5.85
CA CYS A 480 -0.84 5.74 6.98
C CYS A 480 0.65 5.56 6.70
N ASN A 481 1.49 6.02 7.62
CA ASN A 481 2.94 5.84 7.53
C ASN A 481 3.56 6.34 6.21
N GLY A 482 3.03 7.41 5.63
CA GLY A 482 3.51 7.95 4.36
C GLY A 482 2.99 7.21 3.12
N ILE A 483 2.05 6.29 3.29
CA ILE A 483 1.41 5.54 2.21
C ILE A 483 -0.05 5.98 2.11
N GLU A 484 -0.48 6.42 0.93
CA GLU A 484 -1.89 6.62 0.62
C GLU A 484 -2.59 5.26 0.58
N LEU A 485 -3.49 5.04 1.53
CA LEU A 485 -4.33 3.84 1.54
C LEU A 485 -5.54 3.97 0.64
N SER A 486 -6.06 5.18 0.51
CA SER A 486 -7.28 5.45 -0.22
C SER A 486 -7.46 6.90 -0.55
N SER A 487 -8.14 7.14 -1.67
CA SER A 487 -8.73 8.43 -2.06
C SER A 487 -10.25 8.35 -2.03
N GLY A 488 -10.90 9.45 -1.68
CA GLY A 488 -12.35 9.57 -1.60
C GLY A 488 -12.83 11.00 -1.85
N ALA A 489 -14.15 11.16 -1.95
CA ALA A 489 -14.76 12.49 -2.08
C ALA A 489 -16.22 12.47 -1.65
N ILE A 490 -16.76 13.64 -1.29
CA ILE A 490 -18.18 13.92 -1.42
C ILE A 490 -18.43 14.15 -2.90
N ARG A 491 -19.37 13.43 -3.45
CA ARG A 491 -19.59 13.36 -4.91
C ARG A 491 -20.45 14.50 -5.41
N ASN A 492 -20.12 14.95 -6.60
CA ASN A 492 -21.07 15.76 -7.36
C ASN A 492 -22.25 14.86 -7.78
N HIS A 493 -23.46 15.31 -7.46
CA HIS A 493 -24.72 14.63 -7.79
C HIS A 493 -25.65 15.52 -8.62
N LYS A 494 -25.15 16.67 -9.13
CA LYS A 494 -25.92 17.66 -9.89
C LYS A 494 -25.40 17.80 -11.31
N PRO A 495 -26.24 17.60 -12.35
CA PRO A 495 -25.82 17.70 -13.74
C PRO A 495 -25.18 19.04 -14.11
N GLU A 496 -25.75 20.16 -13.62
CA GLU A 496 -25.27 21.51 -13.93
C GLU A 496 -23.85 21.76 -13.40
N ILE A 497 -23.52 21.24 -12.22
CA ILE A 497 -22.16 21.31 -11.64
C ILE A 497 -21.20 20.47 -12.49
N MET A 498 -21.60 19.25 -12.88
CA MET A 498 -20.76 18.38 -13.69
C MET A 498 -20.42 19.01 -15.05
N TYR A 499 -21.42 19.52 -15.77
CA TYR A 499 -21.16 20.18 -17.04
C TYR A 499 -20.24 21.39 -16.90
N LYS A 500 -20.46 22.23 -15.86
CA LYS A 500 -19.65 23.44 -15.67
C LYS A 500 -18.21 23.10 -15.28
N ALA A 501 -18.00 22.09 -14.43
CA ALA A 501 -16.66 21.66 -14.04
C ALA A 501 -15.87 21.10 -15.25
N PHE A 502 -16.51 20.29 -16.07
CA PHE A 502 -15.89 19.75 -17.28
C PHE A 502 -15.64 20.82 -18.36
N GLU A 503 -16.53 21.81 -18.49
CA GLU A 503 -16.33 22.99 -19.37
C GLU A 503 -15.05 23.76 -18.95
N ILE A 504 -14.83 23.99 -17.65
CA ILE A 504 -13.62 24.64 -17.13
C ILE A 504 -12.36 23.84 -17.48
N ALA A 505 -12.46 22.50 -17.42
CA ALA A 505 -11.38 21.59 -17.80
C ALA A 505 -11.25 21.38 -19.33
N GLY A 506 -11.96 22.16 -20.15
CA GLY A 506 -11.83 22.17 -21.61
C GLY A 506 -12.60 21.07 -22.33
N TYR A 507 -13.58 20.42 -21.71
CA TYR A 507 -14.39 19.37 -22.32
C TYR A 507 -15.74 19.93 -22.80
N ASP A 508 -16.12 19.58 -24.04
CA ASP A 508 -17.45 19.89 -24.55
C ASP A 508 -18.53 19.06 -23.85
N LYS A 509 -19.73 19.62 -23.77
CA LYS A 509 -20.91 18.94 -23.22
C LYS A 509 -21.19 17.59 -23.87
N SER A 510 -21.00 17.48 -25.20
CA SER A 510 -21.17 16.22 -25.93
C SER A 510 -20.25 15.10 -25.46
N VAL A 511 -19.02 15.43 -25.08
CA VAL A 511 -18.04 14.47 -24.51
C VAL A 511 -18.50 13.97 -23.14
N VAL A 512 -19.06 14.85 -22.31
CA VAL A 512 -19.62 14.49 -21.01
C VAL A 512 -20.85 13.59 -21.18
N ASP A 513 -21.73 13.90 -22.12
CA ASP A 513 -22.92 13.09 -22.42
C ASP A 513 -22.54 11.71 -23.00
N GLU A 514 -21.51 11.62 -23.83
CA GLU A 514 -21.01 10.35 -24.36
C GLU A 514 -20.41 9.46 -23.27
N LYS A 515 -19.49 10.00 -22.47
CA LYS A 515 -18.72 9.25 -21.47
C LYS A 515 -19.51 8.95 -20.19
N PHE A 516 -20.37 9.88 -19.76
CA PHE A 516 -21.08 9.84 -18.48
C PHE A 516 -22.60 9.92 -18.62
N GLY A 517 -23.14 9.69 -19.82
CA GLY A 517 -24.56 9.83 -20.09
C GLY A 517 -25.47 9.00 -19.19
N GLY A 518 -24.99 7.83 -18.71
CA GLY A 518 -25.70 7.01 -17.72
C GLY A 518 -25.88 7.72 -16.39
N MET A 519 -24.80 8.29 -15.85
CA MET A 519 -24.83 9.06 -14.60
C MET A 519 -25.64 10.35 -14.73
N ILE A 520 -25.43 11.11 -15.81
CA ILE A 520 -26.17 12.35 -16.06
C ILE A 520 -27.69 12.08 -16.15
N ARG A 521 -28.09 10.99 -16.80
CA ARG A 521 -29.51 10.58 -16.82
C ARG A 521 -30.01 10.27 -15.40
N ALA A 522 -29.24 9.50 -14.63
CA ALA A 522 -29.61 9.14 -13.25
C ALA A 522 -29.77 10.38 -12.35
N PHE A 523 -28.83 11.32 -12.42
CA PHE A 523 -28.88 12.56 -11.62
C PHE A 523 -30.14 13.39 -11.88
N ARG A 524 -30.69 13.34 -13.08
CA ARG A 524 -31.96 14.04 -13.43
C ARG A 524 -33.19 13.43 -12.77
N PHE A 525 -33.09 12.23 -12.21
CA PHE A 525 -34.19 11.55 -11.52
C PHE A 525 -34.05 11.54 -9.99
N GLY A 526 -33.26 12.46 -9.43
CA GLY A 526 -33.17 12.65 -7.98
C GLY A 526 -32.03 11.87 -7.35
N ALA A 527 -30.80 12.28 -7.65
CA ALA A 527 -29.61 11.74 -6.98
C ALA A 527 -29.44 12.35 -5.58
N PRO A 528 -29.24 11.54 -4.53
CA PRO A 528 -28.98 12.04 -3.20
C PRO A 528 -27.56 12.61 -3.10
N PRO A 529 -27.29 13.54 -2.18
CA PRO A 529 -25.93 13.82 -1.75
C PRO A 529 -25.27 12.52 -1.29
N ASN A 530 -24.06 12.24 -1.75
CA ASN A 530 -23.36 11.00 -1.42
C ASN A 530 -21.86 11.22 -1.35
N GLY A 531 -21.16 10.32 -0.67
CA GLY A 531 -19.73 10.34 -0.52
C GLY A 531 -19.17 8.95 -0.27
N GLY A 532 -17.93 8.76 -0.60
CA GLY A 532 -17.31 7.46 -0.46
C GLY A 532 -15.79 7.48 -0.60
N ILE A 533 -15.22 6.30 -0.47
CA ILE A 533 -13.78 6.09 -0.44
C ILE A 533 -13.47 4.65 -0.89
N ALA A 534 -12.24 4.39 -1.33
CA ALA A 534 -11.87 3.07 -1.85
C ALA A 534 -10.47 2.60 -1.38
N PRO A 535 -10.31 2.19 -0.09
CA PRO A 535 -9.04 1.68 0.43
C PRO A 535 -8.54 0.43 -0.27
N GLY A 536 -7.26 0.44 -0.65
CA GLY A 536 -6.58 -0.71 -1.27
C GLY A 536 -6.31 -1.84 -0.28
N ILE A 537 -6.91 -3.01 -0.50
CA ILE A 537 -6.73 -4.21 0.35
C ILE A 537 -5.26 -4.64 0.39
N ASP A 538 -4.60 -4.58 -0.76
CA ASP A 538 -3.20 -4.99 -0.91
C ASP A 538 -2.27 -4.09 -0.09
N ARG A 539 -2.47 -2.77 -0.13
CA ARG A 539 -1.68 -1.80 0.66
C ARG A 539 -1.94 -1.94 2.17
N ILE A 540 -3.19 -2.16 2.58
CA ILE A 540 -3.53 -2.43 3.99
C ILE A 540 -2.79 -3.67 4.48
N THR A 541 -2.82 -4.75 3.68
CA THR A 541 -2.15 -6.00 4.03
C THR A 541 -0.63 -5.84 4.05
N MET A 542 -0.05 -5.13 3.08
CA MET A 542 1.37 -4.82 3.00
C MET A 542 1.87 -4.08 4.25
N LEU A 543 1.13 -3.07 4.72
CA LEU A 543 1.45 -2.35 5.96
C LEU A 543 1.41 -3.26 7.18
N LEU A 544 0.35 -4.06 7.34
CA LEU A 544 0.20 -4.98 8.47
C LEU A 544 1.25 -6.10 8.47
N ALA A 545 1.66 -6.56 7.28
CA ALA A 545 2.72 -7.55 7.10
C ALA A 545 4.13 -6.96 7.21
N ASN A 546 4.26 -5.63 7.30
CA ASN A 546 5.54 -4.90 7.25
C ASN A 546 6.37 -5.26 6.01
N GLU A 547 5.71 -5.42 4.85
CA GLU A 547 6.34 -5.71 3.56
C GLU A 547 6.61 -4.43 2.77
N GLN A 548 7.69 -4.45 1.98
CA GLN A 548 8.07 -3.34 1.09
C GLN A 548 7.58 -3.54 -0.35
N ASN A 549 7.15 -4.76 -0.68
CA ASN A 549 6.70 -5.13 -2.01
C ASN A 549 5.29 -5.74 -1.94
N ILE A 550 4.36 -5.16 -2.68
CA ILE A 550 2.97 -5.57 -2.71
C ILE A 550 2.77 -7.03 -3.18
N ARG A 551 3.70 -7.56 -4.01
CA ARG A 551 3.67 -8.95 -4.48
C ARG A 551 3.85 -9.98 -3.36
N GLU A 552 4.38 -9.56 -2.21
CA GLU A 552 4.52 -10.44 -1.03
C GLU A 552 3.18 -10.67 -0.28
N VAL A 553 2.12 -9.97 -0.65
CA VAL A 553 0.78 -10.10 -0.04
C VAL A 553 -0.31 -10.53 -1.03
N ILE A 554 0.07 -10.89 -2.24
CA ILE A 554 -0.81 -11.39 -3.30
C ILE A 554 -0.48 -12.85 -3.60
N CYS A 555 -1.49 -13.73 -3.67
CA CYS A 555 -1.27 -15.16 -3.90
C CYS A 555 -0.52 -15.44 -5.21
N PHE A 556 -1.04 -14.93 -6.32
CA PHE A 556 -0.50 -15.14 -7.66
C PHE A 556 -0.38 -13.78 -8.36
N PRO A 557 0.67 -12.98 -8.04
CA PRO A 557 0.85 -11.66 -8.63
C PRO A 557 1.45 -11.75 -10.02
N LEU A 558 1.17 -10.75 -10.85
CA LEU A 558 1.92 -10.52 -12.07
C LEU A 558 3.34 -10.01 -11.74
N ASN A 559 4.29 -10.28 -12.65
CA ASN A 559 5.64 -9.71 -12.56
C ASN A 559 5.64 -8.21 -12.95
N GLN A 560 6.82 -7.57 -12.93
CA GLN A 560 6.96 -6.15 -13.31
C GLN A 560 6.58 -5.85 -14.76
N LYS A 561 6.52 -6.87 -15.63
CA LYS A 561 6.12 -6.75 -17.04
C LYS A 561 4.66 -7.13 -17.29
N ALA A 562 3.85 -7.18 -16.22
CA ALA A 562 2.45 -7.60 -16.26
C ALA A 562 2.24 -9.03 -16.82
N GLN A 563 3.14 -9.96 -16.50
CA GLN A 563 3.07 -11.37 -16.92
C GLN A 563 2.81 -12.27 -15.72
N ASP A 564 1.92 -13.24 -15.88
CA ASP A 564 1.79 -14.40 -15.00
C ASP A 564 2.75 -15.50 -15.49
N LEU A 565 3.85 -15.69 -14.77
CA LEU A 565 4.87 -16.66 -15.15
C LEU A 565 4.45 -18.11 -14.86
N LEU A 566 3.53 -18.33 -13.93
CA LEU A 566 3.01 -19.66 -13.60
C LEU A 566 2.00 -20.15 -14.65
N MET A 567 1.03 -19.28 -15.00
CA MET A 567 -0.04 -19.62 -15.95
C MET A 567 0.30 -19.21 -17.39
N GLN A 568 1.45 -18.57 -17.60
CA GLN A 568 1.95 -18.12 -18.91
C GLN A 568 0.97 -17.12 -19.60
N ALA A 569 0.46 -16.18 -18.83
CA ALA A 569 -0.36 -15.10 -19.36
C ALA A 569 0.45 -13.78 -19.49
N PRO A 570 0.22 -12.96 -20.54
CA PRO A 570 -0.71 -13.18 -21.65
C PRO A 570 -0.22 -14.25 -22.62
N ALA A 571 -1.17 -14.97 -23.24
CA ALA A 571 -0.90 -16.01 -24.22
C ALA A 571 -1.42 -15.62 -25.61
N GLU A 572 -0.88 -16.24 -26.65
CA GLU A 572 -1.31 -16.02 -28.03
C GLU A 572 -2.75 -16.49 -28.25
N ALA A 573 -3.53 -15.70 -28.97
CA ALA A 573 -4.85 -16.10 -29.43
C ALA A 573 -4.73 -16.91 -30.73
N THR A 574 -5.52 -17.98 -30.86
CA THR A 574 -5.59 -18.75 -32.10
C THR A 574 -6.27 -17.97 -33.23
N GLU A 575 -5.95 -18.28 -34.48
CA GLU A 575 -6.61 -17.69 -35.67
C GLU A 575 -8.14 -17.84 -35.61
N LYS A 576 -8.62 -18.98 -35.12
CA LYS A 576 -10.05 -19.23 -34.93
C LYS A 576 -10.66 -18.23 -33.94
N GLN A 577 -10.03 -18.01 -32.80
CA GLN A 577 -10.48 -17.04 -31.79
C GLN A 577 -10.47 -15.61 -32.37
N LEU A 578 -9.39 -15.21 -33.02
CA LEU A 578 -9.31 -13.88 -33.66
C LEU A 578 -10.42 -13.69 -34.69
N LYS A 579 -10.70 -14.69 -35.53
CA LYS A 579 -11.77 -14.64 -36.51
C LYS A 579 -13.16 -14.56 -35.87
N GLU A 580 -13.40 -15.32 -34.80
CA GLU A 580 -14.67 -15.28 -34.04
C GLU A 580 -14.88 -13.94 -33.35
N LEU A 581 -13.80 -13.26 -32.97
CA LEU A 581 -13.81 -11.93 -32.35
C LEU A 581 -13.76 -10.79 -33.37
N HIS A 582 -13.72 -11.09 -34.67
CA HIS A 582 -13.58 -10.11 -35.75
C HIS A 582 -12.32 -9.23 -35.64
N LEU A 583 -11.21 -9.82 -35.17
CA LEU A 583 -9.94 -9.13 -34.93
C LEU A 583 -8.87 -9.61 -35.92
N LYS A 584 -7.90 -8.75 -36.17
CA LYS A 584 -6.66 -9.07 -36.89
C LYS A 584 -5.49 -8.41 -36.18
N ILE A 585 -4.41 -9.19 -35.95
CA ILE A 585 -3.15 -8.64 -35.47
C ILE A 585 -2.51 -7.86 -36.64
N VAL A 586 -2.09 -6.64 -36.38
CA VAL A 586 -1.28 -5.83 -37.29
C VAL A 586 0.06 -5.60 -36.61
N GLU A 587 1.17 -5.73 -37.37
CA GLU A 587 2.54 -5.47 -36.90
C GLU A 587 2.79 -3.99 -36.73
#